data_57b01334d33923356692d54ea8396b2d
#
_entry.id   57b01334d33923356692d54ea8396b2d
#
_cell.length_a   1.000
_cell.length_b   1.000
_cell.length_c   1.000
_cell.angle_alpha   90.00
_cell.angle_beta   90.00
_cell.angle_gamma   90.00
#
_symmetry.space_group_name_H-M   'P 1'
#
loop_
_entity.id
_entity.type
_entity.pdbx_description
1 polymer ?
#
loop_
_entity_poly.entity_id
_entity_poly.type
_entity_poly.pdbx_seq_one_letter_code
_entity_poly.pdbx_strand_id
1 'polypeptide(L)'
;MNARAPDFLARMADGSRRRAAMAEARRPAGPLAERVRQLPQPPPLRLSPQGFDLITEVKRRSPSGGNLAAGARKIAAQARHYVRGGAVALSVLTEPEEFAGDLAHLKE
;
A
#
# COMPACT_ATOMS: atom_id res chain seq x y z
N MET A 1 32.24 5.98 -19.36
CA MET A 1 31.55 6.45 -18.14
C MET A 1 30.66 5.32 -17.66
N ASN A 2 30.95 4.76 -16.50
CA ASN A 2 30.03 3.81 -15.86
C ASN A 2 28.84 4.61 -15.33
N ALA A 3 27.71 4.61 -16.03
CA ALA A 3 26.47 5.07 -15.48
C ALA A 3 26.16 4.18 -14.26
N ARG A 4 26.27 4.73 -13.07
CA ARG A 4 25.92 4.07 -11.83
C ARG A 4 24.46 3.62 -11.96
N ALA A 5 24.17 2.35 -11.76
CA ALA A 5 22.80 1.87 -11.78
C ALA A 5 21.95 2.77 -10.85
N PRO A 6 20.73 3.17 -11.27
CA PRO A 6 19.87 4.01 -10.44
C PRO A 6 19.70 3.35 -9.08
N ASP A 7 19.77 4.17 -8.02
CA ASP A 7 19.58 3.66 -6.67
C ASP A 7 18.14 3.13 -6.49
N PHE A 8 17.93 2.43 -5.40
CA PHE A 8 16.62 1.81 -5.11
C PHE A 8 15.48 2.84 -5.12
N LEU A 9 15.69 4.01 -4.49
CA LEU A 9 14.66 5.04 -4.40
C LEU A 9 14.33 5.64 -5.77
N ALA A 10 15.34 5.85 -6.61
CA ALA A 10 15.14 6.33 -7.98
C ALA A 10 14.29 5.34 -8.80
N ARG A 11 14.58 4.04 -8.71
CA ARG A 11 13.77 3.00 -9.38
C ARG A 11 12.33 3.00 -8.89
N MET A 12 12.12 3.09 -7.58
CA MET A 12 10.78 3.17 -6.98
C MET A 12 10.00 4.40 -7.46
N ALA A 13 10.65 5.55 -7.49
CA ALA A 13 10.06 6.80 -7.97
C ALA A 13 9.67 6.69 -9.45
N ASP A 14 10.53 6.15 -10.29
CA ASP A 14 10.27 5.98 -11.72
C ASP A 14 9.11 4.97 -11.96
N GLY A 15 9.11 3.85 -11.26
CA GLY A 15 8.01 2.90 -11.29
C GLY A 15 6.68 3.53 -10.88
N SER A 16 6.68 4.33 -9.83
CA SER A 16 5.50 5.05 -9.35
C SER A 16 4.99 6.04 -10.40
N ARG A 17 5.87 6.85 -11.00
CA ARG A 17 5.48 7.80 -12.07
C ARG A 17 4.88 7.07 -13.28
N ARG A 18 5.48 5.97 -13.72
CA ARG A 18 4.94 5.17 -14.84
C ARG A 18 3.53 4.65 -14.54
N ARG A 19 3.32 4.07 -13.35
CA ARG A 19 2.01 3.57 -12.93
C ARG A 19 0.98 4.69 -12.83
N ALA A 20 1.35 5.85 -12.28
CA ALA A 20 0.48 7.01 -12.22
C ALA A 20 0.06 7.50 -13.61
N ALA A 21 1.00 7.64 -14.54
CA ALA A 21 0.72 8.06 -15.92
C ALA A 21 -0.22 7.06 -16.63
N MET A 22 0.00 5.76 -16.45
CA MET A 22 -0.88 4.73 -17.02
C MET A 22 -2.29 4.76 -16.40
N ALA A 23 -2.38 5.00 -15.10
CA ALA A 23 -3.66 5.12 -14.41
C ALA A 23 -4.43 6.35 -14.87
N GLU A 24 -3.76 7.49 -15.02
CA GLU A 24 -4.34 8.74 -15.52
C GLU A 24 -4.82 8.62 -16.97
N ALA A 25 -4.08 7.94 -17.83
CA ALA A 25 -4.49 7.66 -19.21
C ALA A 25 -5.79 6.83 -19.28
N ARG A 26 -5.98 5.91 -18.31
CA ARG A 26 -7.21 5.09 -18.22
C ARG A 26 -8.37 5.82 -17.56
N ARG A 27 -8.08 6.68 -16.59
CA ARG A 27 -9.04 7.46 -15.81
C ARG A 27 -8.50 8.85 -15.56
N PRO A 28 -8.82 9.82 -16.41
CA PRO A 28 -8.41 11.21 -16.23
C PRO A 28 -8.83 11.77 -14.87
N ALA A 29 -8.05 12.72 -14.36
CA ALA A 29 -8.22 13.26 -13.01
C ALA A 29 -9.60 13.90 -12.75
N GLY A 30 -10.18 14.60 -13.75
CA GLY A 30 -11.47 15.24 -13.62
C GLY A 30 -12.61 14.26 -13.29
N PRO A 31 -12.86 13.24 -14.13
CA PRO A 31 -13.85 12.20 -13.85
C PRO A 31 -13.57 11.41 -12.56
N LEU A 32 -12.30 11.22 -12.21
CA LEU A 32 -11.94 10.56 -10.96
C LEU A 32 -12.34 11.41 -9.74
N ALA A 33 -12.06 12.71 -9.77
CA ALA A 33 -12.44 13.63 -8.71
C ALA A 33 -13.96 13.70 -8.51
N GLU A 34 -14.74 13.72 -9.63
CA GLU A 34 -16.19 13.66 -9.56
C GLU A 34 -16.68 12.37 -8.90
N ARG A 35 -16.12 11.22 -9.27
CA ARG A 35 -16.46 9.95 -8.66
C ARG A 35 -16.14 9.92 -7.16
N VAL A 36 -14.99 10.47 -6.75
CA VAL A 36 -14.60 10.54 -5.34
C VAL A 36 -15.61 11.35 -4.53
N ARG A 37 -16.14 12.47 -5.07
CA ARG A 37 -17.17 13.27 -4.40
C ARG A 37 -18.48 12.52 -4.17
N GLN A 38 -18.76 11.51 -4.97
CA GLN A 38 -19.98 10.70 -4.87
C GLN A 38 -19.82 9.50 -3.92
N LEU A 39 -18.61 9.20 -3.46
CA LEU A 39 -18.37 8.10 -2.52
C LEU A 39 -18.80 8.51 -1.10
N PRO A 40 -19.25 7.55 -0.29
CA PRO A 40 -19.48 7.80 1.13
C PRO A 40 -18.19 8.22 1.82
N GLN A 41 -18.31 9.02 2.86
CA GLN A 41 -17.17 9.42 3.68
C GLN A 41 -16.47 8.19 4.24
N PRO A 42 -15.13 8.11 4.15
CA PRO A 42 -14.38 7.02 4.76
C PRO A 42 -14.51 7.07 6.29
N PRO A 43 -14.35 5.93 6.97
CA PRO A 43 -14.29 5.92 8.43
C PRO A 43 -13.17 6.86 8.92
N PRO A 44 -13.41 7.68 9.96
CA PRO A 44 -12.39 8.56 10.49
C PRO A 44 -11.28 7.74 11.18
N LEU A 45 -10.02 8.14 10.99
CA LEU A 45 -8.93 7.63 11.80
C LEU A 45 -9.08 8.18 13.23
N ARG A 46 -9.30 7.30 14.19
CA ARG A 46 -9.44 7.64 15.60
C ARG A 46 -8.17 7.26 16.35
N LEU A 47 -7.43 8.25 16.76
CA LEU A 47 -6.24 8.07 17.59
C LEU A 47 -6.60 8.18 19.06
N SER A 48 -5.88 7.46 19.91
CA SER A 48 -6.05 7.49 21.35
C SER A 48 -5.65 8.85 21.90
N PRO A 49 -6.42 9.45 22.81
CA PRO A 49 -6.06 10.74 23.40
C PRO A 49 -4.84 10.65 24.32
N GLN A 50 -4.51 9.47 24.80
CA GLN A 50 -3.38 9.19 25.69
C GLN A 50 -2.69 7.89 25.26
N GLY A 51 -1.38 7.82 25.48
CA GLY A 51 -0.58 6.63 25.14
C GLY A 51 -0.06 6.68 23.70
N PHE A 52 -0.05 5.54 23.03
CA PHE A 52 0.38 5.40 21.65
C PHE A 52 -0.60 4.52 20.86
N ASP A 53 -0.60 4.68 19.56
CA ASP A 53 -1.39 3.88 18.64
C ASP A 53 -0.47 3.06 17.72
N LEU A 54 -0.91 1.88 17.32
CA LEU A 54 -0.21 1.01 16.40
C LEU A 54 -0.81 1.14 15.00
N ILE A 55 0.02 1.49 14.03
CA ILE A 55 -0.27 1.30 12.61
C ILE A 55 0.56 0.11 12.15
N THR A 56 -0.10 -0.93 11.68
CA THR A 56 0.56 -2.14 11.20
C THR A 56 0.56 -2.19 9.69
N GLU A 57 1.57 -2.84 9.11
CA GLU A 57 1.71 -2.94 7.67
C GLU A 57 1.61 -4.38 7.19
N VAL A 58 0.79 -4.60 6.17
CA VAL A 58 0.76 -5.84 5.40
C VAL A 58 1.71 -5.70 4.22
N LYS A 59 2.77 -6.50 4.24
CA LYS A 59 3.84 -6.52 3.24
C LYS A 59 4.17 -7.96 2.88
N ARG A 60 4.12 -8.30 1.60
CA ARG A 60 4.34 -9.68 1.14
C ARG A 60 5.81 -9.97 0.81
N ARG A 61 6.54 -8.99 0.35
CA ARG A 61 7.96 -9.06 0.01
C ARG A 61 8.65 -7.74 0.33
N SER A 62 9.93 -7.78 0.60
CA SER A 62 10.75 -6.57 0.67
C SER A 62 12.14 -6.84 0.06
N PRO A 63 12.82 -5.81 -0.49
CA PRO A 63 14.17 -5.96 -1.04
C PRO A 63 15.19 -6.50 -0.04
N SER A 64 15.06 -6.14 1.24
CA SER A 64 15.97 -6.55 2.31
C SER A 64 15.57 -7.88 2.97
N GLY A 65 14.28 -8.17 3.05
CA GLY A 65 13.75 -9.34 3.77
C GLY A 65 13.28 -10.48 2.85
N GLY A 66 13.32 -10.30 1.54
CA GLY A 66 12.84 -11.30 0.59
C GLY A 66 11.33 -11.56 0.71
N ASN A 67 10.92 -12.80 0.50
CA ASN A 67 9.52 -13.19 0.60
C ASN A 67 9.10 -13.27 2.07
N LEU A 68 8.21 -12.36 2.48
CA LEU A 68 7.65 -12.28 3.83
C LEU A 68 6.32 -13.04 3.97
N ALA A 69 5.76 -13.49 2.85
CA ALA A 69 4.52 -14.27 2.82
C ALA A 69 4.74 -15.76 3.12
N ALA A 70 5.74 -16.09 3.91
CA ALA A 70 6.03 -17.46 4.31
C ALA A 70 4.78 -18.09 4.96
N GLY A 71 4.28 -19.17 4.35
CA GLY A 71 3.09 -19.87 4.83
C GLY A 71 1.76 -19.43 4.23
N ALA A 72 1.76 -18.71 3.09
CA ALA A 72 0.57 -18.38 2.30
C ALA A 72 -0.61 -17.81 3.12
N ARG A 73 -0.31 -17.09 4.21
CA ARG A 73 -1.35 -16.47 5.02
C ARG A 73 -2.09 -15.43 4.16
N LYS A 74 -3.40 -15.57 4.04
CA LYS A 74 -4.24 -14.59 3.32
C LYS A 74 -4.14 -13.23 3.98
N ILE A 75 -4.14 -12.17 3.19
CA ILE A 75 -4.02 -10.79 3.68
C ILE A 75 -5.10 -10.47 4.69
N ALA A 76 -6.35 -10.84 4.41
CA ALA A 76 -7.45 -10.68 5.35
C ALA A 76 -7.23 -11.38 6.71
N ALA A 77 -6.60 -12.56 6.72
CA ALA A 77 -6.28 -13.26 7.96
C ALA A 77 -5.21 -12.51 8.76
N GLN A 78 -4.17 -12.02 8.09
CA GLN A 78 -3.12 -11.22 8.73
C GLN A 78 -3.67 -9.90 9.28
N ALA A 79 -4.52 -9.21 8.51
CA ALA A 79 -5.19 -7.99 8.94
C ALA A 79 -6.01 -8.23 10.21
N ARG A 80 -6.79 -9.31 10.27
CA ARG A 80 -7.55 -9.67 11.48
C ARG A 80 -6.66 -9.91 12.69
N HIS A 81 -5.49 -10.53 12.51
CA HIS A 81 -4.53 -10.71 13.61
C HIS A 81 -4.00 -9.36 14.11
N TYR A 82 -3.68 -8.45 13.21
CA TYR A 82 -3.22 -7.11 13.59
C TYR A 82 -4.27 -6.31 14.33
N VAL A 83 -5.52 -6.36 13.88
CA VAL A 83 -6.64 -5.70 14.58
C VAL A 83 -6.83 -6.30 15.99
N ARG A 84 -6.78 -7.62 16.13
CA ARG A 84 -6.83 -8.27 17.45
C ARG A 84 -5.66 -7.89 18.35
N GLY A 85 -4.51 -7.60 17.77
CA GLY A 85 -3.33 -7.10 18.48
C GLY A 85 -3.39 -5.62 18.86
N GLY A 86 -4.46 -4.90 18.49
CA GLY A 86 -4.67 -3.50 18.86
C GLY A 86 -4.29 -2.48 17.79
N ALA A 87 -4.09 -2.89 16.54
CA ALA A 87 -3.84 -1.93 15.45
C ALA A 87 -5.06 -1.02 15.24
N VAL A 88 -4.84 0.30 15.22
CA VAL A 88 -5.88 1.30 14.93
C VAL A 88 -6.02 1.58 13.44
N ALA A 89 -4.98 1.26 12.66
CA ALA A 89 -4.98 1.36 11.21
C ALA A 89 -4.08 0.30 10.61
N LEU A 90 -4.38 -0.05 9.35
CA LEU A 90 -3.62 -0.97 8.55
C LEU A 90 -3.07 -0.23 7.32
N SER A 91 -1.78 -0.38 7.09
CA SER A 91 -1.13 -0.02 5.84
C SER A 91 -1.02 -1.27 4.97
N VAL A 92 -1.47 -1.20 3.73
CA VAL A 92 -1.33 -2.30 2.78
C VAL A 92 -0.39 -1.86 1.67
N LEU A 93 0.76 -2.52 1.56
CA LEU A 93 1.75 -2.21 0.55
C LEU A 93 1.34 -2.79 -0.80
N THR A 94 0.95 -1.92 -1.72
CA THR A 94 0.39 -2.27 -3.03
C THR A 94 1.38 -2.19 -4.18
N GLU A 95 2.64 -1.87 -3.91
CA GLU A 95 3.68 -1.77 -4.93
C GLU A 95 4.00 -3.16 -5.50
N PRO A 96 3.90 -3.37 -6.85
CA PRO A 96 3.96 -4.72 -7.41
C PRO A 96 5.37 -5.23 -7.71
N GLU A 97 6.32 -4.35 -8.07
CA GLU A 97 7.62 -4.77 -8.63
C GLU A 97 8.57 -5.28 -7.55
N GLU A 98 8.72 -4.55 -6.46
CA GLU A 98 9.68 -4.86 -5.39
C GLU A 98 9.00 -5.52 -4.18
N PHE A 99 7.73 -5.23 -3.94
CA PHE A 99 7.02 -5.66 -2.74
C PHE A 99 5.93 -6.72 -2.98
N ALA A 100 5.74 -7.14 -4.23
CA ALA A 100 4.71 -8.12 -4.62
C ALA A 100 3.30 -7.72 -4.14
N GLY A 101 3.02 -6.42 -4.14
CA GLY A 101 1.74 -5.85 -3.77
C GLY A 101 0.75 -5.81 -4.94
N ASP A 102 -0.50 -5.59 -4.61
CA ASP A 102 -1.59 -5.38 -5.56
C ASP A 102 -2.68 -4.51 -4.93
N LEU A 103 -3.33 -3.66 -5.73
CA LEU A 103 -4.48 -2.87 -5.26
C LEU A 103 -5.66 -3.75 -4.85
N ALA A 104 -5.77 -4.95 -5.40
CA ALA A 104 -6.79 -5.93 -5.01
C ALA A 104 -6.67 -6.33 -3.53
N HIS A 105 -5.48 -6.29 -2.96
CA HIS A 105 -5.25 -6.59 -1.55
C HIS A 105 -5.99 -5.65 -0.59
N LEU A 106 -6.37 -4.46 -1.04
CA LEU A 106 -7.19 -3.52 -0.25
C LEU A 106 -8.65 -3.96 -0.11
N LYS A 107 -9.10 -4.92 -0.91
CA LYS A 107 -10.49 -5.40 -0.92
C LYS A 107 -10.68 -6.70 -0.14
N GLU A 108 -9.60 -7.38 0.23
CA GLU A 108 -9.64 -8.60 1.01
C GLU A 108 -9.93 -8.31 2.49
#